data_16028c1133b74573dabfc1b82c0c39b4
#
_entry.id   16028c1133b74573dabfc1b82c0c39b4
#
_cell.length_a   1.000
_cell.length_b   1.000
_cell.length_c   1.000
_cell.angle_alpha   90.00
_cell.angle_beta   90.00
_cell.angle_gamma   90.00
#
_symmetry.space_group_name_H-M   'P 1'
#
loop_
_entity.id
_entity.type
_entity.pdbx_description
1 polymer ?
#
loop_
_entity_poly.entity_id
_entity_poly.type
_entity_poly.pdbx_seq_one_letter_code
_entity_poly.pdbx_strand_id
1 'polypeptide(L)'
;MSRTVFITDGSEAAFYAAVFRAWQRPSAHITSAKNFQPLITDEVKTVSQAEEETAEQSRRVNSALLQIDARAVSEIRHILASGNIQKEQIAYLYLKEIFRYRAPARDKTYLGCVRAATDVLHAIGKEIEHLKGFIRFRETAAGVYYAACAPDNDILPQLARHFIGRLACPFILHDISRAYALCYNGAAVARIEAAEADVPLSASEEEFAALWASYYQNVAIRARTNPKLQDRLMPRRYRKFMPET
;
A
#
# COMPACT_ATOMS: atom_id res chain seq x y z
N MET A 1 -11.99 20.62 26.38
CA MET A 1 -12.80 19.46 25.97
C MET A 1 -11.86 18.27 25.83
N SER A 2 -12.14 17.13 26.46
CA SER A 2 -11.34 15.93 26.30
C SER A 2 -11.46 15.41 24.87
N ARG A 3 -10.37 14.98 24.26
CA ARG A 3 -10.34 14.35 22.94
C ARG A 3 -10.72 12.88 23.08
N THR A 4 -11.61 12.37 22.23
CA THR A 4 -11.89 10.93 22.17
C THR A 4 -11.00 10.29 21.10
N VAL A 5 -10.21 9.30 21.50
CA VAL A 5 -9.29 8.56 20.63
C VAL A 5 -9.82 7.15 20.40
N PHE A 6 -10.02 6.80 19.15
CA PHE A 6 -10.39 5.44 18.73
C PHE A 6 -9.12 4.73 18.23
N ILE A 7 -8.72 3.68 18.94
CA ILE A 7 -7.57 2.84 18.56
C ILE A 7 -8.10 1.61 17.87
N THR A 8 -7.74 1.45 16.57
CA THR A 8 -8.14 0.31 15.74
C THR A 8 -7.06 -0.77 15.70
N ASP A 9 -7.45 -2.00 15.35
CA ASP A 9 -6.52 -3.10 15.06
C ASP A 9 -5.81 -2.99 13.70
N GLY A 10 -6.07 -1.92 12.95
CA GLY A 10 -5.52 -1.66 11.62
C GLY A 10 -6.33 -2.28 10.47
N SER A 11 -7.40 -3.01 10.75
CA SER A 11 -8.30 -3.55 9.72
C SER A 11 -9.20 -2.46 9.13
N GLU A 12 -9.59 -2.63 7.86
CA GLU A 12 -10.55 -1.74 7.17
C GLU A 12 -11.91 -1.73 7.90
N ALA A 13 -12.33 -2.88 8.43
CA ALA A 13 -13.59 -3.00 9.16
C ALA A 13 -13.58 -2.19 10.48
N ALA A 14 -12.51 -2.31 11.28
CA ALA A 14 -12.35 -1.54 12.51
C ALA A 14 -12.26 -0.03 12.23
N PHE A 15 -11.60 0.37 11.14
CA PHE A 15 -11.55 1.77 10.72
C PHE A 15 -12.95 2.33 10.45
N TYR A 16 -13.77 1.68 9.61
CA TYR A 16 -15.12 2.18 9.31
C TYR A 16 -16.05 2.15 10.54
N ALA A 17 -15.92 1.16 11.42
CA ALA A 17 -16.65 1.16 12.70
C ALA A 17 -16.21 2.30 13.62
N ALA A 18 -14.91 2.59 13.69
CA ALA A 18 -14.39 3.76 14.41
C ALA A 18 -14.94 5.08 13.83
N VAL A 19 -15.03 5.21 12.50
CA VAL A 19 -15.65 6.35 11.82
C VAL A 19 -17.12 6.48 12.25
N PHE A 20 -17.88 5.38 12.27
CA PHE A 20 -19.28 5.39 12.72
C PHE A 20 -19.42 5.91 14.15
N ARG A 21 -18.60 5.39 15.09
CA ARG A 21 -18.59 5.79 16.51
C ARG A 21 -18.09 7.22 16.74
N ALA A 22 -17.18 7.69 15.87
CA ALA A 22 -16.58 9.01 15.93
C ALA A 22 -17.44 10.12 15.30
N TRP A 23 -18.48 9.77 14.52
CA TRP A 23 -19.17 10.72 13.63
C TRP A 23 -19.69 11.96 14.31
N GLN A 24 -20.31 11.81 15.47
CA GLN A 24 -20.91 12.92 16.23
C GLN A 24 -19.94 13.59 17.22
N ARG A 25 -18.64 13.19 17.22
CA ARG A 25 -17.63 13.69 18.14
C ARG A 25 -16.69 14.67 17.43
N PRO A 26 -16.78 15.99 17.70
CA PRO A 26 -16.01 16.99 16.95
C PRO A 26 -14.48 16.85 17.13
N SER A 27 -14.03 16.33 18.28
CA SER A 27 -12.61 16.15 18.63
C SER A 27 -12.16 14.69 18.55
N ALA A 28 -12.83 13.85 17.72
CA ALA A 28 -12.45 12.46 17.56
C ALA A 28 -11.12 12.31 16.79
N HIS A 29 -10.30 11.37 17.25
CA HIS A 29 -9.07 10.96 16.59
C HIS A 29 -9.10 9.45 16.35
N ILE A 30 -8.73 9.01 15.15
CA ILE A 30 -8.67 7.59 14.80
C ILE A 30 -7.23 7.22 14.46
N THR A 31 -6.72 6.14 15.05
CA THR A 31 -5.36 5.67 14.82
C THR A 31 -5.25 4.17 15.06
N SER A 32 -4.17 3.52 14.57
CA SER A 32 -3.85 2.14 14.91
C SER A 32 -3.00 2.06 16.18
N ALA A 33 -3.12 0.95 16.92
CA ALA A 33 -2.47 0.77 18.23
C ALA A 33 -0.94 0.89 18.20
N LYS A 34 -0.31 0.56 17.07
CA LYS A 34 1.17 0.54 16.94
C LYS A 34 1.84 1.91 17.04
N ASN A 35 1.10 3.00 16.84
CA ASN A 35 1.68 4.32 16.56
C ASN A 35 1.20 5.43 17.51
N PHE A 36 0.47 5.09 18.56
CA PHE A 36 -0.19 6.12 19.37
C PHE A 36 0.13 6.05 20.86
N GLN A 37 0.51 7.20 21.43
CA GLN A 37 0.59 7.41 22.87
C GLN A 37 -0.52 8.40 23.29
N PRO A 38 -1.58 7.94 23.98
CA PRO A 38 -2.65 8.81 24.42
C PRO A 38 -2.16 9.77 25.54
N LEU A 39 -2.72 10.96 25.54
CA LEU A 39 -2.56 11.89 26.67
C LEU A 39 -3.43 11.43 27.84
N ILE A 40 -3.05 11.81 29.06
CA ILE A 40 -3.81 11.49 30.30
C ILE A 40 -5.26 12.03 30.23
N THR A 41 -5.49 13.09 29.46
CA THR A 41 -6.80 13.71 29.27
C THR A 41 -7.64 13.10 28.16
N ASP A 42 -7.10 12.16 27.38
CA ASP A 42 -7.81 11.52 26.28
C ASP A 42 -8.76 10.42 26.78
N GLU A 43 -9.98 10.38 26.24
CA GLU A 43 -10.88 9.24 26.39
C GLU A 43 -10.50 8.20 25.31
N VAL A 44 -9.91 7.09 25.70
CA VAL A 44 -9.47 6.04 24.76
C VAL A 44 -10.53 4.97 24.61
N LYS A 45 -10.85 4.61 23.35
CA LYS A 45 -11.76 3.51 22.98
C LYS A 45 -11.08 2.60 21.96
N THR A 46 -11.06 1.31 22.23
CA THR A 46 -10.56 0.31 21.27
C THR A 46 -11.68 -0.11 20.33
N VAL A 47 -11.34 -0.42 19.08
CA VAL A 47 -12.25 -0.94 18.06
C VAL A 47 -11.52 -2.06 17.32
N SER A 48 -12.08 -3.27 17.38
CA SER A 48 -11.49 -4.45 16.73
C SER A 48 -12.47 -5.08 15.74
N GLN A 49 -11.93 -5.70 14.70
CA GLN A 49 -12.71 -6.49 13.74
C GLN A 49 -13.44 -7.66 14.42
N ALA A 50 -12.94 -8.16 15.55
CA ALA A 50 -13.54 -9.27 16.30
C ALA A 50 -14.83 -8.88 17.06
N GLU A 51 -15.14 -7.59 17.23
CA GLU A 51 -16.35 -7.14 17.89
C GLU A 51 -17.57 -7.38 17.00
N GLU A 52 -18.66 -7.91 17.56
CA GLU A 52 -19.90 -8.27 16.85
C GLU A 52 -20.52 -7.08 16.08
N GLU A 53 -20.55 -5.90 16.70
CA GLU A 53 -21.11 -4.69 16.10
C GLU A 53 -20.25 -4.08 14.99
N THR A 54 -18.96 -4.38 14.97
CA THR A 54 -18.01 -3.78 14.02
C THR A 54 -18.35 -4.09 12.58
N ALA A 55 -18.78 -5.32 12.28
CA ALA A 55 -19.14 -5.73 10.93
C ALA A 55 -20.36 -4.96 10.40
N GLU A 56 -21.37 -4.71 11.25
CA GLU A 56 -22.57 -3.96 10.86
C GLU A 56 -22.24 -2.48 10.67
N GLN A 57 -21.56 -1.85 11.64
CA GLN A 57 -21.17 -0.45 11.59
C GLN A 57 -20.30 -0.16 10.37
N SER A 58 -19.34 -1.04 10.08
CA SER A 58 -18.47 -0.96 8.91
C SER A 58 -19.26 -1.02 7.61
N ARG A 59 -20.18 -1.99 7.47
CA ARG A 59 -21.03 -2.10 6.28
C ARG A 59 -21.88 -0.85 6.05
N ARG A 60 -22.46 -0.27 7.12
CA ARG A 60 -23.26 0.96 7.01
C ARG A 60 -22.46 2.13 6.46
N VAL A 61 -21.27 2.39 7.00
CA VAL A 61 -20.42 3.49 6.52
C VAL A 61 -19.93 3.24 5.09
N ASN A 62 -19.45 2.03 4.80
CA ASN A 62 -18.96 1.67 3.47
C ASN A 62 -20.06 1.74 2.41
N SER A 63 -21.27 1.22 2.70
CA SER A 63 -22.42 1.32 1.78
C SER A 63 -22.86 2.76 1.54
N ALA A 64 -22.89 3.59 2.59
CA ALA A 64 -23.20 5.01 2.44
C ALA A 64 -22.14 5.75 1.60
N LEU A 65 -20.87 5.45 1.82
CA LEU A 65 -19.76 6.02 1.03
C LEU A 65 -19.84 5.58 -0.44
N LEU A 66 -20.12 4.30 -0.69
CA LEU A 66 -20.26 3.73 -2.03
C LEU A 66 -21.40 4.40 -2.83
N GLN A 67 -22.53 4.71 -2.16
CA GLN A 67 -23.65 5.42 -2.77
C GLN A 67 -23.30 6.89 -3.12
N ILE A 68 -22.42 7.50 -2.35
CA ILE A 68 -21.97 8.87 -2.60
C ILE A 68 -20.96 8.90 -3.73
N ASP A 69 -19.96 8.02 -3.64
CA ASP A 69 -18.81 8.02 -4.56
C ASP A 69 -18.02 6.70 -4.43
N ALA A 70 -18.20 5.81 -5.40
CA ALA A 70 -17.48 4.53 -5.45
C ALA A 70 -15.94 4.70 -5.52
N ARG A 71 -15.45 5.79 -6.12
CA ARG A 71 -14.02 6.11 -6.19
C ARG A 71 -13.46 6.40 -4.80
N ALA A 72 -14.24 7.08 -3.94
CA ALA A 72 -13.81 7.39 -2.57
C ALA A 72 -13.51 6.14 -1.74
N VAL A 73 -14.26 5.05 -1.93
CA VAL A 73 -13.98 3.76 -1.26
C VAL A 73 -12.58 3.26 -1.61
N SER A 74 -12.21 3.32 -2.89
CA SER A 74 -10.85 2.94 -3.34
C SER A 74 -9.77 3.87 -2.79
N GLU A 75 -10.03 5.18 -2.75
CA GLU A 75 -9.10 6.17 -2.21
C GLU A 75 -8.86 5.95 -0.71
N ILE A 76 -9.90 5.74 0.08
CA ILE A 76 -9.78 5.44 1.51
C ILE A 76 -8.97 4.16 1.72
N ARG A 77 -9.24 3.10 0.95
CA ARG A 77 -8.47 1.85 1.02
C ARG A 77 -6.98 2.07 0.71
N HIS A 78 -6.65 2.87 -0.29
CA HIS A 78 -5.26 3.23 -0.59
C HIS A 78 -4.62 4.04 0.54
N ILE A 79 -5.33 5.03 1.13
CA ILE A 79 -4.80 5.79 2.25
C ILE A 79 -4.51 4.86 3.45
N LEU A 80 -5.42 3.92 3.76
CA LEU A 80 -5.21 2.93 4.83
C LEU A 80 -4.06 1.95 4.56
N ALA A 81 -3.79 1.67 3.29
CA ALA A 81 -2.64 0.85 2.86
C ALA A 81 -1.30 1.61 2.91
N SER A 82 -1.33 2.93 3.14
CA SER A 82 -0.10 3.73 3.20
C SER A 82 0.76 3.41 4.43
N GLY A 83 2.07 3.63 4.30
CA GLY A 83 3.01 3.63 5.41
C GLY A 83 2.93 4.87 6.30
N ASN A 84 2.03 5.81 6.00
CA ASN A 84 1.89 7.05 6.77
C ASN A 84 1.36 6.76 8.18
N ILE A 85 2.05 7.26 9.19
CA ILE A 85 1.69 7.07 10.61
C ILE A 85 0.31 7.64 10.98
N GLN A 86 -0.17 8.65 10.24
CA GLN A 86 -1.46 9.31 10.48
C GLN A 86 -2.53 8.87 9.49
N LYS A 87 -2.35 7.76 8.80
CA LYS A 87 -3.21 7.30 7.70
C LYS A 87 -4.69 7.21 8.08
N GLU A 88 -5.01 6.67 9.26
CA GLU A 88 -6.40 6.55 9.73
C GLU A 88 -7.03 7.93 9.98
N GLN A 89 -6.29 8.85 10.58
CA GLN A 89 -6.78 10.20 10.81
C GLN A 89 -6.96 10.98 9.51
N ILE A 90 -6.03 10.85 8.57
CA ILE A 90 -6.13 11.45 7.24
C ILE A 90 -7.35 10.89 6.52
N ALA A 91 -7.54 9.57 6.50
CA ALA A 91 -8.69 8.91 5.90
C ALA A 91 -10.01 9.36 6.52
N TYR A 92 -10.07 9.46 7.86
CA TYR A 92 -11.27 9.91 8.58
C TYR A 92 -11.67 11.34 8.23
N LEU A 93 -10.73 12.28 8.27
CA LEU A 93 -11.00 13.67 7.96
C LEU A 93 -11.37 13.86 6.50
N TYR A 94 -10.70 13.16 5.58
CA TYR A 94 -11.02 13.18 4.16
C TYR A 94 -12.42 12.60 3.90
N LEU A 95 -12.77 11.49 4.54
CA LEU A 95 -14.09 10.87 4.45
C LEU A 95 -15.19 11.84 4.90
N LYS A 96 -14.98 12.60 5.98
CA LYS A 96 -15.94 13.64 6.42
C LYS A 96 -16.21 14.68 5.32
N GLU A 97 -15.18 15.11 4.59
CA GLU A 97 -15.36 16.07 3.50
C GLU A 97 -16.06 15.43 2.29
N ILE A 98 -15.84 14.15 1.99
CA ILE A 98 -16.60 13.40 0.98
C ILE A 98 -18.09 13.34 1.35
N PHE A 99 -18.41 13.06 2.61
CA PHE A 99 -19.82 13.06 3.06
C PHE A 99 -20.44 14.46 2.97
N ARG A 100 -19.67 15.51 3.22
CA ARG A 100 -20.13 16.90 3.21
C ARG A 100 -20.33 17.47 1.79
N TYR A 101 -19.37 17.25 0.90
CA TYR A 101 -19.31 17.89 -0.41
C TYR A 101 -19.53 16.93 -1.58
N ARG A 102 -19.68 15.63 -1.33
CA ARG A 102 -19.81 14.59 -2.36
C ARG A 102 -18.55 14.53 -3.25
N ALA A 103 -18.67 14.11 -4.50
CA ALA A 103 -17.55 13.99 -5.44
C ALA A 103 -16.69 15.27 -5.57
N PRO A 104 -17.25 16.52 -5.57
CA PRO A 104 -16.45 17.76 -5.59
C PRO A 104 -15.54 17.98 -4.38
N ALA A 105 -15.59 17.13 -3.34
CA ALA A 105 -14.66 17.24 -2.21
C ALA A 105 -13.19 17.18 -2.64
N ARG A 106 -12.87 16.37 -3.66
CA ARG A 106 -11.50 16.22 -4.19
C ARG A 106 -10.88 17.51 -4.71
N ASP A 107 -11.71 18.40 -5.26
CA ASP A 107 -11.25 19.66 -5.85
C ASP A 107 -10.92 20.72 -4.80
N LYS A 108 -11.31 20.45 -3.54
CA LYS A 108 -11.12 21.38 -2.41
C LYS A 108 -9.74 21.23 -1.76
N THR A 109 -8.68 21.25 -2.56
CA THR A 109 -7.29 21.09 -2.10
C THR A 109 -6.81 22.19 -1.16
N TYR A 110 -7.56 23.29 -1.04
CA TYR A 110 -7.33 24.31 -0.02
C TYR A 110 -7.66 23.84 1.39
N LEU A 111 -8.48 22.78 1.55
CA LEU A 111 -8.71 22.11 2.84
C LEU A 111 -7.52 21.23 3.17
N GLY A 112 -6.90 21.45 4.33
CA GLY A 112 -5.69 20.73 4.74
C GLY A 112 -5.85 19.20 4.76
N CYS A 113 -7.03 18.69 5.16
CA CYS A 113 -7.34 17.25 5.15
C CYS A 113 -7.43 16.66 3.73
N VAL A 114 -8.02 17.40 2.77
CA VAL A 114 -8.08 16.98 1.37
C VAL A 114 -6.68 16.98 0.75
N ARG A 115 -5.87 18.01 1.03
CA ARG A 115 -4.48 18.07 0.58
C ARG A 115 -3.68 16.89 1.13
N ALA A 116 -3.75 16.62 2.44
CA ALA A 116 -3.04 15.49 3.06
C ALA A 116 -3.44 14.15 2.43
N ALA A 117 -4.72 13.93 2.16
CA ALA A 117 -5.19 12.73 1.47
C ALA A 117 -4.64 12.65 0.03
N THR A 118 -4.66 13.76 -0.71
CA THR A 118 -4.13 13.84 -2.08
C THR A 118 -2.65 13.56 -2.12
N ASP A 119 -1.86 14.10 -1.19
CA ASP A 119 -0.42 13.88 -1.10
C ASP A 119 -0.10 12.40 -0.84
N VAL A 120 -0.84 11.74 0.07
CA VAL A 120 -0.70 10.30 0.33
C VAL A 120 -1.04 9.47 -0.90
N LEU A 121 -2.16 9.75 -1.57
CA LEU A 121 -2.59 9.03 -2.77
C LEU A 121 -1.59 9.22 -3.91
N HIS A 122 -1.03 10.41 -4.08
CA HIS A 122 0.00 10.69 -5.08
C HIS A 122 1.30 9.93 -4.78
N ALA A 123 1.74 9.90 -3.51
CA ALA A 123 2.93 9.14 -3.10
C ALA A 123 2.77 7.64 -3.40
N ILE A 124 1.60 7.05 -3.08
CA ILE A 124 1.29 5.65 -3.40
C ILE A 124 1.30 5.41 -4.91
N GLY A 125 0.62 6.26 -5.69
CA GLY A 125 0.59 6.13 -7.14
C GLY A 125 1.99 6.18 -7.75
N LYS A 126 2.83 7.10 -7.28
CA LYS A 126 4.23 7.21 -7.72
C LYS A 126 5.05 5.98 -7.36
N GLU A 127 4.86 5.40 -6.18
CA GLU A 127 5.56 4.18 -5.79
C GLU A 127 5.14 2.98 -6.64
N ILE A 128 3.84 2.83 -6.92
CA ILE A 128 3.34 1.79 -7.82
C ILE A 128 3.99 1.90 -9.21
N GLU A 129 4.02 3.11 -9.80
CA GLU A 129 4.62 3.32 -11.12
C GLU A 129 6.13 3.01 -11.12
N HIS A 130 6.85 3.39 -10.06
CA HIS A 130 8.27 3.06 -9.92
C HIS A 130 8.48 1.54 -9.84
N LEU A 131 7.73 0.84 -8.99
CA LEU A 131 7.92 -0.60 -8.78
C LEU A 131 7.47 -1.44 -9.98
N LYS A 132 6.51 -1.00 -10.77
CA LYS A 132 6.22 -1.61 -12.09
C LYS A 132 7.44 -1.67 -13.01
N GLY A 133 8.32 -0.66 -12.92
CA GLY A 133 9.57 -0.61 -13.70
C GLY A 133 10.75 -1.29 -13.04
N PHE A 134 10.80 -1.38 -11.71
CA PHE A 134 11.98 -1.85 -10.97
C PHE A 134 11.90 -3.30 -10.53
N ILE A 135 10.71 -3.90 -10.39
CA ILE A 135 10.57 -5.31 -10.03
C ILE A 135 11.17 -6.18 -11.14
N ARG A 136 12.04 -7.12 -10.72
CA ARG A 136 12.67 -8.12 -11.57
C ARG A 136 12.22 -9.50 -11.13
N PHE A 137 11.56 -10.19 -12.03
CA PHE A 137 11.18 -11.59 -11.83
C PHE A 137 12.33 -12.48 -12.29
N ARG A 138 12.60 -13.50 -11.49
CA ARG A 138 13.60 -14.54 -11.76
C ARG A 138 12.91 -15.90 -11.76
N GLU A 139 13.30 -16.77 -12.66
CA GLU A 139 12.76 -18.11 -12.74
C GLU A 139 13.32 -18.97 -11.59
N THR A 140 12.43 -19.65 -10.88
CA THR A 140 12.81 -20.61 -9.83
C THR A 140 13.06 -21.99 -10.42
N ALA A 141 13.75 -22.87 -9.67
CA ALA A 141 13.94 -24.27 -10.06
C ALA A 141 12.61 -25.05 -10.28
N ALA A 142 11.49 -24.52 -9.74
CA ALA A 142 10.16 -25.07 -9.95
C ALA A 142 9.45 -24.51 -11.20
N GLY A 143 10.09 -23.66 -12.01
CA GLY A 143 9.51 -23.07 -13.22
C GLY A 143 8.47 -21.96 -12.93
N VAL A 144 8.47 -21.38 -11.72
CA VAL A 144 7.59 -20.27 -11.35
C VAL A 144 8.44 -19.01 -11.24
N TYR A 145 7.93 -17.87 -11.71
CA TYR A 145 8.63 -16.61 -11.58
C TYR A 145 8.48 -16.02 -10.17
N TYR A 146 9.59 -15.62 -9.58
CA TYR A 146 9.66 -15.02 -8.23
C TYR A 146 10.26 -13.62 -8.29
N ALA A 147 9.62 -12.67 -7.60
CA ALA A 147 10.18 -11.35 -7.37
C ALA A 147 9.99 -10.91 -5.93
N ALA A 148 11.04 -10.34 -5.34
CA ALA A 148 11.01 -9.71 -4.03
C ALA A 148 10.99 -8.19 -4.17
N CYS A 149 10.32 -7.53 -3.23
CA CYS A 149 10.34 -6.08 -3.08
C CYS A 149 10.14 -5.68 -1.61
N ALA A 150 10.39 -4.40 -1.30
CA ALA A 150 10.18 -3.83 0.02
C ALA A 150 9.57 -2.43 -0.14
N PRO A 151 8.28 -2.33 -0.50
CA PRO A 151 7.62 -1.05 -0.67
C PRO A 151 7.34 -0.36 0.67
N ASP A 152 7.25 0.98 0.67
CA ASP A 152 6.83 1.74 1.85
C ASP A 152 5.34 1.53 2.16
N ASN A 153 4.53 1.37 1.10
CA ASN A 153 3.10 1.21 1.17
C ASN A 153 2.68 -0.24 0.87
N ASP A 154 1.55 -0.70 1.42
CA ASP A 154 1.00 -2.04 1.12
C ASP A 154 0.32 -2.06 -0.25
N ILE A 155 1.13 -2.18 -1.29
CA ILE A 155 0.71 -2.05 -2.70
C ILE A 155 0.87 -3.33 -3.53
N LEU A 156 1.20 -4.46 -2.89
CA LEU A 156 1.33 -5.74 -3.61
C LEU A 156 0.09 -6.11 -4.45
N PRO A 157 -1.16 -5.91 -3.96
CA PRO A 157 -2.34 -6.22 -4.76
C PRO A 157 -2.42 -5.43 -6.08
N GLN A 158 -2.00 -4.15 -6.06
CA GLN A 158 -1.98 -3.30 -7.25
C GLN A 158 -0.88 -3.72 -8.23
N LEU A 159 0.30 -4.07 -7.71
CA LEU A 159 1.41 -4.60 -8.49
C LEU A 159 1.08 -5.96 -9.08
N ALA A 160 0.49 -6.88 -8.30
CA ALA A 160 0.07 -8.18 -8.78
C ALA A 160 -0.92 -8.07 -9.94
N ARG A 161 -1.91 -7.17 -9.86
CA ARG A 161 -2.85 -6.91 -10.96
C ARG A 161 -2.14 -6.48 -12.24
N HIS A 162 -1.12 -5.62 -12.13
CA HIS A 162 -0.32 -5.20 -13.28
C HIS A 162 0.44 -6.37 -13.89
N PHE A 163 1.10 -7.19 -13.06
CA PHE A 163 1.94 -8.29 -13.55
C PHE A 163 1.14 -9.48 -14.08
N ILE A 164 -0.08 -9.72 -13.59
CA ILE A 164 -1.02 -10.68 -14.19
C ILE A 164 -1.24 -10.36 -15.68
N GLY A 165 -1.51 -9.09 -16.00
CA GLY A 165 -1.71 -8.67 -17.40
C GLY A 165 -0.43 -8.65 -18.23
N ARG A 166 0.74 -8.51 -17.60
CA ARG A 166 2.02 -8.39 -18.31
C ARG A 166 2.71 -9.74 -18.57
N LEU A 167 2.74 -10.62 -17.56
CA LEU A 167 3.51 -11.89 -17.63
C LEU A 167 2.69 -13.02 -18.20
N ALA A 168 1.37 -13.05 -17.95
CA ALA A 168 0.45 -14.11 -18.38
C ALA A 168 0.89 -15.53 -17.97
N CYS A 169 1.68 -15.67 -16.90
CA CYS A 169 2.20 -16.93 -16.38
C CYS A 169 2.19 -16.90 -14.85
N PRO A 170 2.30 -18.07 -14.16
CA PRO A 170 2.36 -18.12 -12.70
C PRO A 170 3.56 -17.38 -12.14
N PHE A 171 3.33 -16.63 -11.04
CA PHE A 171 4.40 -15.92 -10.34
C PHE A 171 4.13 -15.77 -8.85
N ILE A 172 5.19 -15.46 -8.10
CA ILE A 172 5.18 -15.09 -6.70
C ILE A 172 5.75 -13.67 -6.57
N LEU A 173 4.98 -12.77 -5.97
CA LEU A 173 5.41 -11.42 -5.65
C LEU A 173 5.48 -11.28 -4.13
N HIS A 174 6.67 -11.03 -3.56
CA HIS A 174 6.96 -11.09 -2.14
C HIS A 174 7.28 -9.70 -1.57
N ASP A 175 6.51 -9.24 -0.58
CA ASP A 175 6.83 -8.10 0.26
C ASP A 175 7.61 -8.55 1.49
N ILE A 176 8.94 -8.41 1.43
CA ILE A 176 9.83 -8.79 2.52
C ILE A 176 9.58 -7.94 3.78
N SER A 177 9.21 -6.65 3.60
CA SER A 177 8.99 -5.75 4.74
C SER A 177 7.77 -6.13 5.58
N ARG A 178 6.74 -6.71 4.94
CA ARG A 178 5.49 -7.13 5.59
C ARG A 178 5.38 -8.62 5.78
N ALA A 179 6.41 -9.39 5.36
CA ALA A 179 6.48 -10.83 5.50
C ALA A 179 5.27 -11.57 4.89
N TYR A 180 4.84 -11.17 3.69
CA TYR A 180 3.82 -11.90 2.95
C TYR A 180 4.08 -11.88 1.44
N ALA A 181 3.53 -12.86 0.75
CA ALA A 181 3.60 -12.91 -0.70
C ALA A 181 2.22 -13.12 -1.34
N LEU A 182 2.09 -12.66 -2.57
CA LEU A 182 0.97 -12.97 -3.44
C LEU A 182 1.43 -13.98 -4.50
N CYS A 183 0.75 -15.13 -4.51
CA CYS A 183 1.00 -16.22 -5.46
C CYS A 183 -0.10 -16.24 -6.51
N TYR A 184 0.25 -16.01 -7.75
CA TYR A 184 -0.65 -16.17 -8.91
C TYR A 184 -0.36 -17.49 -9.61
N ASN A 185 -1.37 -18.35 -9.74
CA ASN A 185 -1.23 -19.68 -10.34
C ASN A 185 -1.68 -19.77 -11.82
N GLY A 186 -1.92 -18.63 -12.46
CA GLY A 186 -2.48 -18.54 -13.80
C GLY A 186 -4.00 -18.31 -13.85
N ALA A 187 -4.71 -18.50 -12.72
CA ALA A 187 -6.17 -18.31 -12.64
C ALA A 187 -6.58 -17.43 -11.44
N ALA A 188 -5.99 -17.66 -10.26
CA ALA A 188 -6.33 -16.99 -9.04
C ALA A 188 -5.08 -16.49 -8.29
N VAL A 189 -5.27 -15.48 -7.45
CA VAL A 189 -4.24 -14.95 -6.54
C VAL A 189 -4.53 -15.42 -5.13
N ALA A 190 -3.54 -16.01 -4.49
CA ALA A 190 -3.56 -16.37 -3.06
C ALA A 190 -2.54 -15.51 -2.29
N ARG A 191 -2.90 -15.10 -1.07
CA ARG A 191 -1.99 -14.49 -0.11
C ARG A 191 -1.44 -15.57 0.81
N ILE A 192 -0.14 -15.56 1.01
CA ILE A 192 0.56 -16.45 1.96
C ILE A 192 1.46 -15.63 2.89
N GLU A 193 1.61 -16.05 4.13
CA GLU A 193 2.62 -15.51 5.04
C GLU A 193 3.99 -16.05 4.61
N ALA A 194 4.97 -15.15 4.47
CA ALA A 194 6.31 -15.50 4.00
C ALA A 194 7.32 -14.53 4.65
N ALA A 195 8.01 -14.99 5.69
CA ALA A 195 8.98 -14.15 6.41
C ALA A 195 10.28 -13.96 5.61
N GLU A 196 10.85 -15.07 5.12
CA GLU A 196 12.00 -15.09 4.20
C GLU A 196 11.79 -16.24 3.21
N ALA A 197 12.20 -16.05 1.97
CA ALA A 197 12.20 -17.11 0.99
C ALA A 197 13.62 -17.22 0.42
N ASP A 198 14.34 -18.25 0.85
CA ASP A 198 15.46 -18.79 0.07
C ASP A 198 14.83 -19.61 -1.06
N VAL A 199 14.60 -18.95 -2.18
CA VAL A 199 13.96 -19.57 -3.34
C VAL A 199 15.06 -20.01 -4.29
N PRO A 200 15.28 -21.32 -4.47
CA PRO A 200 16.28 -21.81 -5.40
C PRO A 200 15.93 -21.39 -6.82
N LEU A 201 16.88 -20.73 -7.48
CA LEU A 201 16.74 -20.26 -8.86
C LEU A 201 16.99 -21.41 -9.84
N SER A 202 16.49 -21.28 -11.06
CA SER A 202 16.79 -22.22 -12.14
C SER A 202 18.26 -22.08 -12.55
N ALA A 203 18.85 -23.14 -13.06
CA ALA A 203 20.25 -23.12 -13.54
C ALA A 203 20.44 -22.10 -14.69
N SER A 204 19.43 -21.87 -15.52
CA SER A 204 19.47 -20.89 -16.60
C SER A 204 19.37 -19.44 -16.11
N GLU A 205 18.83 -19.19 -14.91
CA GLU A 205 18.62 -17.83 -14.41
C GLU A 205 19.95 -17.12 -14.12
N GLU A 206 20.96 -17.83 -13.63
CA GLU A 206 22.30 -17.25 -13.41
C GLU A 206 22.93 -16.79 -14.74
N GLU A 207 22.79 -17.57 -15.80
CA GLU A 207 23.26 -17.22 -17.14
C GLU A 207 22.51 -15.99 -17.68
N PHE A 208 21.18 -15.96 -17.54
CA PHE A 208 20.37 -14.80 -17.94
C PHE A 208 20.72 -13.54 -17.17
N ALA A 209 20.93 -13.63 -15.86
CA ALA A 209 21.36 -12.49 -15.03
C ALA A 209 22.71 -11.93 -15.48
N ALA A 210 23.68 -12.81 -15.81
CA ALA A 210 24.99 -12.42 -16.33
C ALA A 210 24.89 -11.76 -17.72
N LEU A 211 24.06 -12.32 -18.61
CA LEU A 211 23.79 -11.74 -19.94
C LEU A 211 23.12 -10.37 -19.83
N TRP A 212 22.13 -10.24 -18.94
CA TRP A 212 21.45 -8.97 -18.68
C TRP A 212 22.40 -7.90 -18.14
N ALA A 213 23.25 -8.24 -17.19
CA ALA A 213 24.26 -7.31 -16.62
C ALA A 213 25.25 -6.87 -17.71
N SER A 214 25.71 -7.80 -18.56
CA SER A 214 26.60 -7.49 -19.69
C SER A 214 25.90 -6.58 -20.72
N TYR A 215 24.65 -6.88 -21.09
CA TYR A 215 23.86 -6.04 -21.99
C TYR A 215 23.71 -4.63 -21.44
N TYR A 216 23.32 -4.49 -20.16
CA TYR A 216 23.16 -3.21 -19.51
C TYR A 216 24.43 -2.36 -19.55
N GLN A 217 25.58 -2.95 -19.25
CA GLN A 217 26.90 -2.27 -19.31
C GLN A 217 27.26 -1.81 -20.73
N ASN A 218 26.94 -2.62 -21.75
CA ASN A 218 27.26 -2.31 -23.14
C ASN A 218 26.34 -1.26 -23.77
N VAL A 219 25.07 -1.20 -23.35
CA VAL A 219 24.08 -0.23 -23.86
C VAL A 219 24.18 1.10 -23.10
N ALA A 220 24.78 1.13 -21.92
CA ALA A 220 24.92 2.32 -21.12
C ALA A 220 25.84 3.36 -21.78
N ILE A 221 25.29 4.51 -22.13
CA ILE A 221 26.05 5.63 -22.70
C ILE A 221 26.81 6.33 -21.56
N ARG A 222 28.11 6.09 -21.42
CA ARG A 222 28.95 6.64 -20.33
C ARG A 222 28.83 8.16 -20.18
N ALA A 223 28.74 8.92 -21.27
CA ALA A 223 28.57 10.37 -21.24
C ALA A 223 27.25 10.84 -20.61
N ARG A 224 26.25 9.95 -20.47
CA ARG A 224 24.97 10.23 -19.83
C ARG A 224 24.88 9.75 -18.38
N THR A 225 25.98 9.18 -17.84
CA THR A 225 26.00 8.69 -16.46
C THR A 225 25.81 9.85 -15.48
N ASN A 226 24.74 9.80 -14.72
CA ASN A 226 24.42 10.80 -13.69
C ASN A 226 23.93 10.11 -12.41
N PRO A 227 24.83 9.74 -11.48
CA PRO A 227 24.47 9.01 -10.26
C PRO A 227 23.45 9.75 -9.38
N LYS A 228 23.54 11.11 -9.30
CA LYS A 228 22.59 11.91 -8.52
C LYS A 228 21.18 11.85 -9.09
N LEU A 229 21.04 11.90 -10.41
CA LEU A 229 19.76 11.75 -11.07
C LEU A 229 19.22 10.32 -10.92
N GLN A 230 20.09 9.32 -11.04
CA GLN A 230 19.74 7.93 -10.82
C GLN A 230 19.23 7.69 -9.40
N ASP A 231 19.91 8.21 -8.37
CA ASP A 231 19.49 8.10 -6.97
C ASP A 231 18.12 8.75 -6.72
N ARG A 232 17.82 9.85 -7.43
CA ARG A 232 16.53 10.54 -7.33
C ARG A 232 15.40 9.78 -8.01
N LEU A 233 15.64 9.18 -9.17
CA LEU A 233 14.63 8.47 -9.97
C LEU A 233 14.44 7.02 -9.54
N MET A 234 15.51 6.38 -9.07
CA MET A 234 15.52 5.00 -8.60
C MET A 234 16.16 4.93 -7.21
N PRO A 235 15.36 5.03 -6.14
CA PRO A 235 15.86 4.96 -4.76
C PRO A 235 16.70 3.71 -4.51
N ARG A 236 17.82 3.88 -3.78
CA ARG A 236 18.79 2.80 -3.51
C ARG A 236 18.16 1.56 -2.88
N ARG A 237 17.10 1.74 -2.08
CA ARG A 237 16.38 0.64 -1.41
C ARG A 237 15.79 -0.38 -2.38
N TYR A 238 15.47 0.01 -3.62
CA TYR A 238 14.93 -0.91 -4.63
C TYR A 238 16.04 -1.65 -5.39
N ARG A 239 17.26 -1.07 -5.45
CA ARG A 239 18.38 -1.64 -6.21
C ARG A 239 18.81 -3.00 -5.72
N LYS A 240 18.71 -3.26 -4.40
CA LYS A 240 19.09 -4.57 -3.81
C LYS A 240 18.31 -5.76 -4.40
N PHE A 241 17.22 -5.50 -5.12
CA PHE A 241 16.40 -6.51 -5.78
C PHE A 241 16.62 -6.57 -7.30
N MET A 242 17.59 -5.80 -7.82
CA MET A 242 17.85 -5.68 -9.25
C MET A 242 19.23 -6.26 -9.55
N PRO A 243 19.35 -7.28 -10.44
CA PRO A 243 20.63 -7.94 -10.74
C PRO A 243 21.61 -7.04 -11.50
N GLU A 244 21.12 -5.97 -12.13
CA GLU A 244 21.94 -5.04 -12.92
C GLU A 244 22.58 -3.90 -12.11
N THR A 245 22.37 -3.79 -10.79
CA THR A 245 22.86 -2.64 -9.98
C THR A 245 23.86 -3.02 -8.91
#